data_fabf99144e498108f9cb508e7fb9f8c3
#
_entry.id   fabf99144e498108f9cb508e7fb9f8c3
#
_cell.length_a   1.000
_cell.length_b   1.000
_cell.length_c   1.000
_cell.angle_alpha   90.00
_cell.angle_beta   90.00
_cell.angle_gamma   90.00
#
_symmetry.space_group_name_H-M   'P 1'
#
loop_
_entity.id
_entity.type
_entity.pdbx_description
1 polymer ?
#
loop_
_entity_poly.entity_id
_entity_poly.type
_entity_poly.pdbx_seq_one_letter_code
_entity_poly.pdbx_strand_id
1 'polypeptide(L)'
;MYARVITFQYQPGKMDEGLDILRELVVPELRRQEGYEGALNFVDRDTNKVVGITLWKSEADLQASGMGKLRERFAKIGAFLAAAPIVENYEVTDRE
;
A
#
# COMPACT_ATOMS: atom_id res chain seq x y z
N MET A 1 1.80 0.89 17.65
CA MET A 1 2.06 0.75 16.19
C MET A 1 0.78 0.35 15.48
N TYR A 2 0.58 0.88 14.30
CA TYR A 2 -0.61 0.62 13.49
C TYR A 2 -0.19 0.17 12.09
N ALA A 3 -1.06 -0.59 11.44
CA ALA A 3 -0.81 -1.09 10.09
C ALA A 3 -1.98 -0.76 9.19
N ARG A 4 -1.67 -0.34 7.95
CA ARG A 4 -2.63 -0.28 6.87
C ARG A 4 -2.38 -1.46 5.96
N VAL A 5 -3.43 -2.21 5.68
CA VAL A 5 -3.39 -3.37 4.78
C VAL A 5 -4.23 -3.04 3.57
N ILE A 6 -3.61 -3.05 2.40
CA ILE A 6 -4.32 -2.77 1.14
C ILE A 6 -4.25 -4.00 0.26
N THR A 7 -5.40 -4.47 -0.18
CA THR A 7 -5.50 -5.58 -1.13
C THR A 7 -5.81 -5.01 -2.51
N PHE A 8 -4.93 -5.32 -3.47
CA PHE A 8 -5.09 -4.94 -4.87
C PHE A 8 -5.39 -6.16 -5.70
N GLN A 9 -6.47 -6.12 -6.47
CA GLN A 9 -6.78 -7.15 -7.46
C GLN A 9 -6.45 -6.57 -8.84
N TYR A 10 -5.41 -7.11 -9.47
CA TYR A 10 -4.94 -6.63 -10.77
C TYR A 10 -5.66 -7.32 -11.92
N GLN A 11 -5.76 -6.59 -13.04
CA GLN A 11 -6.15 -7.18 -14.30
C GLN A 11 -5.08 -8.18 -14.74
N PRO A 12 -5.45 -9.25 -15.44
CA PRO A 12 -4.46 -10.21 -15.95
C PRO A 12 -3.36 -9.52 -16.76
N GLY A 13 -2.10 -9.84 -16.44
CA GLY A 13 -0.94 -9.28 -17.12
C GLY A 13 -0.54 -7.87 -16.69
N LYS A 14 -1.22 -7.25 -15.70
CA LYS A 14 -0.96 -5.87 -15.30
C LYS A 14 -0.26 -5.71 -13.95
N MET A 15 -0.01 -6.80 -13.24
CA MET A 15 0.59 -6.73 -11.90
C MET A 15 1.97 -6.07 -11.91
N ASP A 16 2.83 -6.41 -12.85
CA ASP A 16 4.20 -5.89 -12.87
C ASP A 16 4.23 -4.38 -13.10
N GLU A 17 3.33 -3.85 -13.92
CA GLU A 17 3.19 -2.40 -14.12
C GLU A 17 2.78 -1.70 -12.83
N GLY A 18 1.85 -2.29 -12.08
CA GLY A 18 1.43 -1.76 -10.77
C GLY A 18 2.55 -1.83 -9.74
N LEU A 19 3.32 -2.93 -9.72
CA LEU A 19 4.45 -3.07 -8.80
C LEU A 19 5.55 -2.05 -9.12
N ASP A 20 5.77 -1.71 -10.38
CA ASP A 20 6.74 -0.69 -10.77
C ASP A 20 6.33 0.68 -10.26
N ILE A 21 5.04 1.04 -10.36
CA ILE A 21 4.53 2.29 -9.80
C ILE A 21 4.75 2.31 -8.28
N LEU A 22 4.48 1.20 -7.61
CA LEU A 22 4.69 1.09 -6.18
C LEU A 22 6.14 1.37 -5.79
N ARG A 23 7.09 0.75 -6.47
CA ARG A 23 8.52 0.90 -6.18
C ARG A 23 9.05 2.28 -6.54
N GLU A 24 8.64 2.83 -7.67
CA GLU A 24 9.21 4.07 -8.21
C GLU A 24 8.54 5.33 -7.68
N LEU A 25 7.23 5.29 -7.42
CA LEU A 25 6.48 6.46 -7.03
C LEU A 25 5.97 6.41 -5.60
N VAL A 26 5.49 5.26 -5.14
CA VAL A 26 4.83 5.15 -3.84
C VAL A 26 5.85 5.02 -2.71
N VAL A 27 6.79 4.08 -2.81
CA VAL A 27 7.76 3.81 -1.74
C VAL A 27 8.60 5.03 -1.39
N PRO A 28 9.13 5.80 -2.36
CA PRO A 28 9.88 7.02 -2.02
C PRO A 28 9.04 8.04 -1.25
N GLU A 29 7.75 8.17 -1.56
CA GLU A 29 6.87 9.08 -0.84
C GLU A 29 6.49 8.54 0.54
N LEU A 30 6.33 7.22 0.69
CA LEU A 30 6.12 6.60 2.00
C LEU A 30 7.25 6.95 2.97
N ARG A 31 8.49 6.90 2.51
CA ARG A 31 9.66 7.21 3.34
C ARG A 31 9.67 8.63 3.87
N ARG A 32 8.96 9.54 3.22
CA ARG A 32 8.86 10.95 3.64
C ARG A 32 7.76 11.21 4.64
N GLN A 33 6.84 10.24 4.82
CA GLN A 33 5.71 10.42 5.70
C GLN A 33 6.13 10.31 7.16
N GLU A 34 5.59 11.20 7.99
CA GLU A 34 5.82 11.15 9.44
C GLU A 34 5.25 9.85 10.02
N GLY A 35 6.04 9.20 10.86
CA GLY A 35 5.62 7.98 11.54
C GLY A 35 5.72 6.70 10.71
N TYR A 36 6.23 6.79 9.48
CA TYR A 36 6.44 5.60 8.65
C TYR A 36 7.50 4.68 9.27
N GLU A 37 7.16 3.41 9.45
CA GLU A 37 8.03 2.43 10.11
C GLU A 37 8.44 1.27 9.19
N GLY A 38 7.87 1.17 8.02
CA GLY A 38 8.21 0.11 7.07
C GLY A 38 7.04 -0.37 6.24
N ALA A 39 7.34 -1.22 5.27
CA ALA A 39 6.34 -1.79 4.38
C ALA A 39 6.73 -3.18 3.94
N LEU A 40 5.71 -3.98 3.62
CA LEU A 40 5.84 -5.31 3.06
C LEU A 40 4.81 -5.46 1.95
N ASN A 41 5.19 -6.14 0.87
CA ASN A 41 4.26 -6.48 -0.20
C ASN A 41 4.29 -7.97 -0.46
N PHE A 42 3.12 -8.56 -0.56
CA PHE A 42 2.94 -9.96 -0.88
C PHE A 42 2.27 -10.06 -2.24
N VAL A 43 2.74 -10.96 -3.09
CA VAL A 43 2.14 -11.18 -4.40
C VAL A 43 1.68 -12.63 -4.53
N ASP A 44 0.50 -12.80 -5.13
CA ASP A 44 0.01 -14.09 -5.59
C ASP A 44 -0.22 -13.98 -7.09
N ARG A 45 0.69 -14.56 -7.86
CA ARG A 45 0.66 -14.43 -9.33
C ARG A 45 -0.41 -15.29 -9.96
N ASP A 46 -0.87 -16.31 -9.28
CA ASP A 46 -1.95 -17.17 -9.81
C ASP A 46 -3.30 -16.45 -9.78
N THR A 47 -3.54 -15.63 -8.76
CA THR A 47 -4.79 -14.89 -8.60
C THR A 47 -4.69 -13.42 -8.99
N ASN A 48 -3.52 -12.94 -9.40
CA ASN A 48 -3.26 -11.53 -9.72
C ASN A 48 -3.53 -10.60 -8.54
N LYS A 49 -3.21 -11.06 -7.33
CA LYS A 49 -3.47 -10.30 -6.10
C LYS A 49 -2.15 -9.80 -5.48
N VAL A 50 -2.18 -8.57 -5.01
CA VAL A 50 -1.09 -8.00 -4.21
C VAL A 50 -1.67 -7.51 -2.90
N VAL A 51 -1.02 -7.86 -1.79
CA VAL A 51 -1.37 -7.34 -0.47
C VAL A 51 -0.20 -6.51 0.03
N GLY A 52 -0.44 -5.23 0.23
CA GLY A 52 0.56 -4.31 0.76
C GLY A 52 0.27 -3.97 2.21
N ILE A 53 1.31 -3.99 3.05
CA ILE A 53 1.21 -3.59 4.44
C ILE A 53 2.16 -2.43 4.67
N THR A 54 1.65 -1.33 5.24
CA THR A 54 2.48 -0.23 5.71
C THR A 54 2.35 -0.10 7.22
N LEU A 55 3.48 0.13 7.89
CA LEU A 55 3.54 0.22 9.34
C LEU A 55 3.75 1.66 9.77
N TRP A 56 3.06 2.07 10.82
CA TRP A 56 3.00 3.45 11.30
C TRP A 56 3.16 3.51 12.81
N LYS A 57 3.85 4.54 13.28
CA LYS A 57 4.12 4.74 14.70
C LYS A 57 2.84 4.93 15.50
N SER A 58 1.86 5.67 14.95
CA SER A 58 0.60 5.98 15.60
C SER A 58 -0.57 5.91 14.63
N GLU A 59 -1.78 5.82 15.16
CA GLU A 59 -2.99 5.88 14.35
C GLU A 59 -3.12 7.23 13.63
N ALA A 60 -2.76 8.32 14.30
CA ALA A 60 -2.80 9.65 13.71
C ALA A 60 -1.88 9.76 12.49
N ASP A 61 -0.67 9.20 12.56
CA ASP A 61 0.27 9.20 11.44
C ASP A 61 -0.28 8.36 10.28
N LEU A 62 -0.86 7.21 10.59
CA LEU A 62 -1.50 6.36 9.59
C LEU A 62 -2.60 7.11 8.85
N GLN A 63 -3.48 7.79 9.59
CA GLN A 63 -4.59 8.54 8.98
C GLN A 63 -4.10 9.73 8.16
N ALA A 64 -3.10 10.45 8.64
CA ALA A 64 -2.52 11.58 7.93
C ALA A 64 -1.88 11.15 6.60
N SER A 65 -1.32 9.95 6.54
CA SER A 65 -0.68 9.42 5.33
C SER A 65 -1.65 9.12 4.20
N GLY A 66 -2.94 9.03 4.50
CA GLY A 66 -3.97 8.76 3.48
C GLY A 66 -4.30 9.97 2.59
N MET A 67 -3.56 11.08 2.70
CA MET A 67 -3.85 12.34 2.03
C MET A 67 -2.66 12.82 1.21
N GLY A 68 -2.89 13.80 0.33
CA GLY A 68 -1.82 14.49 -0.40
C GLY A 68 -1.15 13.63 -1.47
N LYS A 69 0.18 13.80 -1.60
CA LYS A 69 0.98 13.17 -2.66
C LYS A 69 0.96 11.66 -2.62
N LEU A 70 0.94 11.07 -1.43
CA LEU A 70 0.90 9.62 -1.31
C LEU A 70 -0.38 9.06 -1.93
N ARG A 71 -1.51 9.69 -1.62
CA ARG A 71 -2.81 9.31 -2.19
C ARG A 71 -2.81 9.43 -3.71
N GLU A 72 -2.27 10.52 -4.24
CA GLU A 72 -2.18 10.73 -5.68
C GLU A 72 -1.34 9.67 -6.38
N ARG A 73 -0.25 9.26 -5.76
CA ARG A 73 0.64 8.23 -6.31
C ARG A 73 0.01 6.85 -6.28
N PHE A 74 -0.69 6.51 -5.19
CA PHE A 74 -1.46 5.27 -5.13
C PHE A 74 -2.56 5.24 -6.19
N ALA A 75 -3.20 6.36 -6.45
CA ALA A 75 -4.27 6.43 -7.46
C ALA A 75 -3.81 6.01 -8.85
N LYS A 76 -2.53 6.16 -9.17
CA LYS A 76 -1.98 5.74 -10.46
C LYS A 76 -2.00 4.23 -10.67
N ILE A 77 -2.02 3.46 -9.58
CA ILE A 77 -2.15 2.01 -9.63
C ILE A 77 -3.55 1.62 -10.13
N GLY A 78 -4.55 2.45 -9.87
CA GLY A 78 -5.94 2.18 -10.20
C GLY A 78 -6.21 1.81 -11.65
N ALA A 79 -5.41 2.35 -12.60
CA ALA A 79 -5.56 2.05 -14.02
C ALA A 79 -5.34 0.57 -14.36
N PHE A 80 -4.64 -0.17 -13.49
CA PHE A 80 -4.27 -1.56 -13.73
C PHE A 80 -5.09 -2.55 -12.91
N LEU A 81 -6.02 -2.04 -12.11
CA LEU A 81 -6.83 -2.88 -11.20
C LEU A 81 -8.09 -3.40 -11.88
N ALA A 82 -8.50 -4.62 -11.48
CA ALA A 82 -9.76 -5.23 -11.90
C ALA A 82 -10.92 -4.84 -10.98
N ALA A 83 -10.62 -4.37 -9.76
CA ALA A 83 -11.60 -3.98 -8.77
C ALA A 83 -11.03 -2.87 -7.88
N ALA A 84 -11.88 -2.17 -7.15
CA ALA A 84 -11.44 -1.16 -6.20
C ALA A 84 -10.57 -1.80 -5.10
N PRO A 85 -9.49 -1.12 -4.65
CA PRO A 85 -8.66 -1.63 -3.56
C PRO A 85 -9.47 -1.77 -2.27
N ILE A 86 -9.14 -2.80 -1.49
CA ILE A 86 -9.72 -2.99 -0.17
C ILE A 86 -8.69 -2.48 0.84
N VAL A 87 -9.08 -1.48 1.65
CA VAL A 87 -8.21 -0.87 2.65
C VAL A 87 -8.72 -1.24 4.04
N GLU A 88 -7.82 -1.80 4.84
CA GLU A 88 -8.12 -2.19 6.23
C GLU A 88 -7.02 -1.64 7.13
N ASN A 89 -7.40 -1.16 8.31
CA ASN A 89 -6.46 -0.60 9.28
C ASN A 89 -6.54 -1.40 10.57
N TYR A 90 -5.38 -1.69 11.15
CA TYR A 90 -5.27 -2.54 12.34
C TYR A 90 -4.29 -1.95 13.34
N GLU A 91 -4.55 -2.20 14.62
CA GLU A 91 -3.53 -2.04 15.65
C GLU A 91 -2.59 -3.23 15.60
N VAL A 92 -1.29 -2.99 15.66
CA VAL A 92 -0.30 -4.06 15.73
C VAL A 92 -0.06 -4.37 17.21
N THR A 93 -0.43 -5.57 17.63
CA THR A 93 -0.25 -6.00 19.03
C THR A 93 1.11 -6.63 19.27
N ASP A 94 1.64 -7.33 18.26
CA ASP A 94 2.89 -8.07 18.38
C ASP A 94 3.72 -7.92 17.11
N ARG A 95 5.00 -7.66 17.28
CA ARG A 95 5.97 -7.61 16.18
C ARG A 95 7.27 -8.22 16.69
N GLU A 96 7.54 -9.41 16.24
CA GLU A 96 8.76 -10.15 16.61
C GLU A 96 9.90 -9.95 15.65
#